data_4c2ca6ceeafa2e90d09af4aa780c3763
#
_entry.id   4c2ca6ceeafa2e90d09af4aa780c3763
#
_cell.length_a   1.000
_cell.length_b   1.000
_cell.length_c   1.000
_cell.angle_alpha   90.00
_cell.angle_beta   90.00
_cell.angle_gamma   90.00
#
_symmetry.space_group_name_H-M   'P 1'
#
loop_
_entity.id
_entity.type
_entity.pdbx_description
1 polymer ?
#
loop_
_entity_poly.entity_id
_entity_poly.type
_entity_poly.pdbx_seq_one_letter_code
_entity_poly.pdbx_strand_id
1 'polypeptide(L)'
;MHGCRRRFEHLAAYCEEYNNLIPVAFILGFYVSIVVSRFWQQLNALPWPNAIAVFVSAMIHDDQQDAEIGRVLRRTIMRYLSIAYVLTMRDICPPVRKRFPRLSRITETGDRAVYIGCR
;
A
#
# COMPACT_ATOMS: atom_id res chain seq x y z
N MET A 1 35.05 18.11 -30.92
CA MET A 1 33.65 17.62 -30.85
C MET A 1 33.32 16.48 -31.84
N HIS A 2 34.06 16.27 -32.91
CA HIS A 2 33.77 15.22 -33.92
C HIS A 2 34.02 13.75 -33.44
N GLY A 3 34.91 13.53 -32.51
CA GLY A 3 35.22 12.15 -32.01
C GLY A 3 34.12 11.49 -31.18
N CYS A 4 33.36 12.29 -30.42
CA CYS A 4 32.28 11.78 -29.56
C CYS A 4 31.06 11.35 -30.40
N ARG A 5 30.77 12.11 -31.48
CA ARG A 5 29.67 11.81 -32.39
C ARG A 5 29.90 10.52 -33.18
N ARG A 6 31.11 10.28 -33.69
CA ARG A 6 31.46 9.02 -34.37
C ARG A 6 31.35 7.80 -33.44
N ARG A 7 31.75 7.90 -32.18
CA ARG A 7 31.59 6.81 -31.19
C ARG A 7 30.13 6.52 -30.93
N PHE A 8 29.29 7.56 -30.86
CA PHE A 8 27.87 7.41 -30.65
C PHE A 8 27.18 6.76 -31.87
N GLU A 9 27.53 7.15 -33.10
CA GLU A 9 27.02 6.54 -34.31
C GLU A 9 27.42 5.06 -34.43
N HIS A 10 28.64 4.69 -34.04
CA HIS A 10 29.09 3.29 -33.99
C HIS A 10 28.33 2.48 -32.92
N LEU A 11 28.09 3.06 -31.78
CA LEU A 11 27.30 2.42 -30.72
C LEU A 11 25.83 2.24 -31.12
N ALA A 12 25.26 3.23 -31.77
CA ALA A 12 23.89 3.16 -32.27
C ALA A 12 23.72 2.08 -33.33
N ALA A 13 24.63 2.00 -34.32
CA ALA A 13 24.63 0.95 -35.33
C ALA A 13 24.82 -0.47 -34.74
N TYR A 14 25.69 -0.60 -33.77
CA TYR A 14 25.88 -1.85 -33.04
C TYR A 14 24.63 -2.27 -32.25
N CYS A 15 23.98 -1.34 -31.58
CA CYS A 15 22.72 -1.61 -30.88
C CYS A 15 21.59 -1.97 -31.83
N GLU A 16 21.54 -1.38 -33.02
CA GLU A 16 20.52 -1.68 -34.06
C GLU A 16 20.67 -3.11 -34.58
N GLU A 17 21.89 -3.58 -34.80
CA GLU A 17 22.16 -4.94 -35.25
C GLU A 17 21.75 -5.99 -34.16
N TYR A 18 22.03 -5.70 -32.92
CA TYR A 18 21.65 -6.59 -31.80
C TYR A 18 20.16 -6.53 -31.47
N ASN A 19 19.49 -5.41 -31.69
CA ASN A 19 18.06 -5.26 -31.46
C ASN A 19 17.21 -6.20 -32.34
N ASN A 20 17.71 -6.52 -33.52
CA ASN A 20 17.07 -7.50 -34.42
C ASN A 20 17.31 -8.94 -34.00
N LEU A 21 18.39 -9.22 -33.28
CA LEU A 21 18.77 -10.57 -32.81
C LEU A 21 18.05 -10.97 -31.52
N ILE A 22 17.82 -10.00 -30.63
CA ILE A 22 17.15 -10.22 -29.35
C ILE A 22 15.85 -9.44 -29.35
N PRO A 23 14.67 -10.08 -29.26
CA PRO A 23 13.40 -9.39 -29.18
C PRO A 23 13.28 -8.67 -27.82
N VAL A 24 13.86 -7.47 -27.75
CA VAL A 24 13.90 -6.64 -26.52
C VAL A 24 12.49 -6.41 -25.97
N ALA A 25 11.50 -6.23 -26.86
CA ALA A 25 10.10 -6.10 -26.48
C ALA A 25 9.57 -7.33 -25.73
N PHE A 26 10.01 -8.52 -26.12
CA PHE A 26 9.63 -9.77 -25.47
C PHE A 26 10.22 -9.88 -24.04
N ILE A 27 11.51 -9.60 -23.91
CA ILE A 27 12.19 -9.59 -22.60
C ILE A 27 11.58 -8.53 -21.69
N LEU A 28 11.31 -7.34 -22.20
CA LEU A 28 10.67 -6.26 -21.46
C LEU A 28 9.27 -6.66 -20.99
N GLY A 29 8.49 -7.36 -21.81
CA GLY A 29 7.18 -7.89 -21.45
C GLY A 29 7.24 -8.85 -20.26
N PHE A 30 8.20 -9.77 -20.24
CA PHE A 30 8.43 -10.65 -19.08
C PHE A 30 8.84 -9.87 -17.85
N TYR A 31 9.74 -8.92 -17.97
CA TYR A 31 10.17 -8.09 -16.85
C TYR A 31 8.99 -7.31 -16.24
N VAL A 32 8.18 -6.66 -17.06
CA VAL A 32 6.98 -5.95 -16.61
C VAL A 32 6.01 -6.91 -15.92
N SER A 33 5.78 -8.10 -16.48
CA SER A 33 4.92 -9.11 -15.88
C SER A 33 5.39 -9.52 -14.47
N ILE A 34 6.69 -9.75 -14.29
CA ILE A 34 7.27 -10.08 -12.99
C ILE A 34 7.09 -8.94 -11.99
N VAL A 35 7.34 -7.69 -12.41
CA VAL A 35 7.20 -6.51 -11.55
C VAL A 35 5.74 -6.33 -11.12
N VAL A 36 4.78 -6.45 -12.05
CA VAL A 36 3.35 -6.36 -11.77
C VAL A 36 2.90 -7.49 -10.83
N SER A 37 3.36 -8.73 -11.07
CA SER A 37 3.04 -9.86 -10.20
C SER A 37 3.53 -9.64 -8.77
N ARG A 38 4.76 -9.15 -8.60
CA ARG A 38 5.31 -8.82 -7.26
C ARG A 38 4.50 -7.70 -6.59
N PHE A 39 4.13 -6.68 -7.34
CA PHE A 39 3.29 -5.59 -6.82
C PHE A 39 1.94 -6.11 -6.31
N TRP A 40 1.25 -6.95 -7.08
CA TRP A 40 -0.01 -7.55 -6.68
C TRP A 40 0.12 -8.46 -5.46
N GLN A 41 1.18 -9.25 -5.37
CA GLN A 41 1.44 -10.08 -4.19
C GLN A 41 1.63 -9.21 -2.93
N GLN A 42 2.37 -8.12 -3.02
CA GLN A 42 2.56 -7.19 -1.91
C GLN A 42 1.26 -6.48 -1.53
N LEU A 43 0.47 -6.06 -2.52
CA LEU A 43 -0.83 -5.41 -2.28
C LEU A 43 -1.83 -6.36 -1.59
N ASN A 44 -1.87 -7.62 -2.01
CA ASN A 44 -2.75 -8.64 -1.41
C ASN A 44 -2.29 -9.07 -0.01
N ALA A 45 -1.01 -8.94 0.30
CA ALA A 45 -0.48 -9.22 1.64
C ALA A 45 -0.84 -8.14 2.68
N LEU A 46 -1.36 -6.98 2.24
CA LEU A 46 -1.81 -5.93 3.17
C LEU A 46 -3.10 -6.38 3.88
N PRO A 47 -3.11 -6.44 5.22
CA PRO A 47 -4.30 -6.77 5.98
C PRO A 47 -5.30 -5.61 5.91
N TRP A 48 -6.34 -5.76 5.11
CA TRP A 48 -7.39 -4.75 5.00
C TRP A 48 -8.21 -4.70 6.29
N PRO A 49 -8.42 -3.53 6.91
CA PRO A 49 -9.11 -3.39 8.19
C PRO A 49 -10.58 -3.83 8.12
N ASN A 50 -11.20 -3.85 6.94
CA ASN A 50 -12.58 -4.24 6.75
C ASN A 50 -12.86 -5.70 7.17
N ALA A 51 -11.98 -6.64 6.84
CA ALA A 51 -12.14 -8.05 7.20
C ALA A 51 -12.13 -8.22 8.72
N ILE A 52 -11.22 -7.52 9.41
CA ILE A 52 -11.10 -7.55 10.86
C ILE A 52 -12.32 -6.86 11.52
N ALA A 53 -12.82 -5.77 10.93
CA ALA A 53 -14.01 -5.07 11.42
C ALA A 53 -15.24 -5.99 11.43
N VAL A 54 -15.46 -6.72 10.35
CA VAL A 54 -16.56 -7.71 10.27
C VAL A 54 -16.39 -8.80 11.32
N PHE A 55 -15.17 -9.33 11.47
CA PHE A 55 -14.88 -10.36 12.46
C PHE A 55 -15.11 -9.86 13.91
N VAL A 56 -14.65 -8.67 14.24
CA VAL A 56 -14.87 -8.03 15.55
C VAL A 56 -16.35 -7.81 15.81
N SER A 57 -17.12 -7.37 14.82
CA SER A 57 -18.57 -7.17 14.96
C SER A 57 -19.33 -8.49 15.16
N ALA A 58 -18.86 -9.59 14.58
CA ALA A 58 -19.47 -10.91 14.74
C ALA A 58 -19.12 -11.57 16.10
N MET A 59 -17.89 -11.34 16.60
CA MET A 59 -17.43 -11.96 17.85
C MET A 59 -17.94 -11.25 19.11
N ILE A 60 -18.12 -9.95 19.05
CA ILE A 60 -18.61 -9.17 20.18
C ILE A 60 -20.12 -9.04 20.05
N HIS A 61 -20.83 -9.95 20.70
CA HIS A 61 -22.29 -9.95 20.76
C HIS A 61 -22.77 -8.91 21.78
N ASP A 62 -23.83 -8.19 21.45
CA ASP A 62 -24.48 -7.29 22.40
C ASP A 62 -25.43 -8.15 23.25
N ASP A 63 -25.02 -8.46 24.46
CA ASP A 63 -25.96 -8.97 25.44
C ASP A 63 -26.86 -7.82 25.91
N GLN A 64 -28.15 -8.06 26.10
CA GLN A 64 -29.13 -7.00 26.40
C GLN A 64 -28.83 -6.20 27.68
N GLN A 65 -28.06 -6.78 28.61
CA GLN A 65 -27.63 -6.11 29.85
C GLN A 65 -26.37 -5.25 29.69
N ASP A 66 -25.48 -5.56 28.72
CA ASP A 66 -24.17 -4.93 28.57
C ASP A 66 -23.91 -4.33 27.16
N ALA A 67 -24.98 -3.97 26.46
CA ALA A 67 -24.91 -3.44 25.09
C ALA A 67 -23.98 -2.19 24.96
N GLU A 68 -23.90 -1.36 25.99
CA GLU A 68 -22.98 -0.22 26.02
C GLU A 68 -21.50 -0.68 26.08
N ILE A 69 -21.20 -1.70 26.88
CA ILE A 69 -19.82 -2.22 27.03
C ILE A 69 -19.37 -2.84 25.70
N GLY A 70 -20.21 -3.64 25.05
CA GLY A 70 -19.92 -4.23 23.76
C GLY A 70 -19.65 -3.16 22.68
N ARG A 71 -20.45 -2.09 22.65
CA ARG A 71 -20.27 -0.97 21.73
C ARG A 71 -18.96 -0.21 21.97
N VAL A 72 -18.62 0.09 23.23
CA VAL A 72 -17.38 0.76 23.58
C VAL A 72 -16.17 -0.12 23.22
N LEU A 73 -16.24 -1.43 23.49
CA LEU A 73 -15.17 -2.37 23.19
C LEU A 73 -14.91 -2.45 21.68
N ARG A 74 -15.96 -2.60 20.84
CA ARG A 74 -15.81 -2.60 19.39
C ARG A 74 -15.16 -1.32 18.88
N ARG A 75 -15.61 -0.15 19.35
CA ARG A 75 -15.02 1.15 18.99
C ARG A 75 -13.55 1.23 19.36
N THR A 76 -13.19 0.78 20.54
CA THR A 76 -11.82 0.82 21.04
C THR A 76 -10.91 -0.06 20.21
N ILE A 77 -11.32 -1.28 19.89
CA ILE A 77 -10.57 -2.21 19.04
C ILE A 77 -10.38 -1.61 17.63
N MET A 78 -11.44 -1.09 17.03
CA MET A 78 -11.37 -0.48 15.70
C MET A 78 -10.48 0.75 15.68
N ARG A 79 -10.47 1.54 16.74
CA ARG A 79 -9.57 2.69 16.89
C ARG A 79 -8.11 2.26 16.91
N TYR A 80 -7.75 1.27 17.73
CA TYR A 80 -6.37 0.75 17.76
C TYR A 80 -5.96 0.13 16.43
N LEU A 81 -6.84 -0.62 15.79
CA LEU A 81 -6.60 -1.22 14.49
C LEU A 81 -6.33 -0.14 13.41
N SER A 82 -7.15 0.92 13.39
CA SER A 82 -6.98 2.02 12.43
C SER A 82 -5.66 2.76 12.66
N ILE A 83 -5.27 2.99 13.91
CA ILE A 83 -3.99 3.61 14.24
C ILE A 83 -2.83 2.72 13.80
N ALA A 84 -2.87 1.42 14.10
CA ALA A 84 -1.85 0.47 13.70
C ALA A 84 -1.71 0.41 12.17
N TYR A 85 -2.82 0.40 11.43
CA TYR A 85 -2.83 0.42 9.98
C TYR A 85 -2.20 1.69 9.41
N VAL A 86 -2.55 2.87 9.94
CA VAL A 86 -1.95 4.15 9.51
C VAL A 86 -0.45 4.21 9.81
N LEU A 87 -0.01 3.68 10.95
CA LEU A 87 1.41 3.59 11.30
C LEU A 87 2.17 2.70 10.31
N THR A 88 1.63 1.53 9.99
CA THR A 88 2.22 0.62 9.01
C THR A 88 2.30 1.27 7.62
N MET A 89 1.21 1.93 7.19
CA MET A 89 1.19 2.66 5.91
C MET A 89 2.16 3.84 5.88
N ARG A 90 2.36 4.52 7.01
CA ARG A 90 3.34 5.61 7.11
C ARG A 90 4.77 5.12 6.88
N ASP A 91 5.10 3.91 7.34
CA ASP A 91 6.43 3.35 7.16
C ASP A 91 6.68 2.87 5.72
N ILE A 92 5.64 2.37 5.05
CA ILE A 92 5.71 1.83 3.69
C ILE A 92 5.59 2.95 2.64
N CYS A 93 4.70 3.93 2.85
CA CYS A 93 4.32 4.92 1.84
C CYS A 93 4.85 6.33 2.15
N PRO A 94 5.81 6.86 1.38
CA PRO A 94 6.32 8.23 1.56
C PRO A 94 5.25 9.34 1.53
N PRO A 95 4.19 9.28 0.68
CA PRO A 95 3.12 10.26 0.69
C PRO A 95 2.36 10.31 2.02
N VAL A 96 2.09 9.15 2.64
CA VAL A 96 1.41 9.06 3.95
C VAL A 96 2.29 9.65 5.04
N ARG A 97 3.59 9.38 4.99
CA ARG A 97 4.58 9.96 5.92
C ARG A 97 4.62 11.48 5.87
N LYS A 98 4.50 12.07 4.68
CA LYS A 98 4.42 13.54 4.51
C LYS A 98 3.12 14.11 5.07
N ARG A 99 2.01 13.39 4.96
CA ARG A 99 0.69 13.81 5.47
C ARG A 99 0.60 13.75 6.99
N PHE A 100 1.26 12.76 7.61
CA PHE A 100 1.27 12.54 9.06
C PHE A 100 2.71 12.58 9.62
N PRO A 101 3.35 13.77 9.69
CA PRO A 101 4.75 13.89 10.12
C PRO A 101 4.92 13.60 11.63
N ARG A 102 3.91 13.87 12.45
CA ARG A 102 3.93 13.66 13.90
C ARG A 102 2.93 12.61 14.33
N LEU A 103 3.33 11.76 15.28
CA LEU A 103 2.49 10.71 15.85
C LEU A 103 1.25 11.28 16.58
N SER A 104 1.36 12.45 17.20
CA SER A 104 0.24 13.12 17.86
C SER A 104 -0.95 13.42 16.93
N ARG A 105 -0.70 13.70 15.65
CA ARG A 105 -1.77 13.89 14.66
C ARG A 105 -2.50 12.59 14.31
N ILE A 106 -1.84 11.45 14.45
CA ILE A 106 -2.45 10.15 14.14
C ILE A 106 -3.45 9.77 15.22
N THR A 107 -3.18 10.06 16.49
CA THR A 107 -4.10 9.81 17.59
C THR A 107 -5.36 10.67 17.48
N GLU A 108 -5.24 11.95 17.15
CA GLU A 108 -6.37 12.84 16.90
C GLU A 108 -7.21 12.41 15.69
N THR A 109 -6.57 11.91 14.63
CA THR A 109 -7.27 11.44 13.42
C THR A 109 -7.93 10.09 13.66
N GLY A 110 -7.34 9.21 14.46
CA GLY A 110 -7.94 7.94 14.87
C GLY A 110 -9.27 8.13 15.59
N ASP A 111 -9.39 9.17 16.42
CA ASP A 111 -10.64 9.54 17.06
C ASP A 111 -11.71 9.97 16.06
N ARG A 112 -11.35 10.74 15.02
CA ARG A 112 -12.29 11.19 13.98
C ARG A 112 -12.69 10.10 13.00
N ALA A 113 -11.79 9.19 12.62
CA ALA A 113 -12.06 8.13 11.65
C ALA A 113 -13.13 7.15 12.17
N VAL A 114 -13.16 6.88 13.46
CA VAL A 114 -14.17 6.04 14.10
C VAL A 114 -15.57 6.70 14.06
N TYR A 115 -15.66 8.03 14.10
CA TYR A 115 -16.93 8.73 13.99
C TYR A 115 -17.54 8.69 12.58
N ILE A 116 -16.73 8.57 11.53
CA ILE A 116 -17.20 8.55 10.13
C ILE A 116 -17.68 7.16 9.70
N GLY A 117 -17.15 6.09 10.30
CA GLY A 117 -17.52 4.71 9.99
C GLY A 117 -18.76 4.18 10.69
N CYS A 118 -19.40 4.96 11.58
CA CYS A 118 -20.56 4.57 12.37
C CYS A 118 -21.84 5.34 12.04
N ARG A 119 -21.96 5.82 10.79
CA ARG A 119 -23.25 6.33 10.26
C ARG A 119 -23.85 5.36 9.30
#